data_7a175aa9a9c9e5287f35a719a75312ac
#
_entry.id   7a175aa9a9c9e5287f35a719a75312ac
#
_cell.length_a   1.000
_cell.length_b   1.000
_cell.length_c   1.000
_cell.angle_alpha   90.00
_cell.angle_beta   90.00
_cell.angle_gamma   90.00
#
_symmetry.space_group_name_H-M   'P 1'
#
loop_
_entity.id
_entity.type
_entity.pdbx_description
1 polymer ?
#
loop_
_entity_poly.entity_id
_entity_poly.type
_entity_poly.pdbx_seq_one_letter_code
_entity_poly.pdbx_strand_id
1 'polypeptide(L)'
;NLAKRYGEGSWALITGSTDGIGKAFAIALAKRGFNIVIFGRNEENLKKVSDLLTSSYGVNVKTIQADFGMCIKPGFFENIYKQTEGLDISVIINNVGTSKMNLFSQLDKAAIMNMINVNVLALVMLTRQYINDLMKRPQRSAIINLSSVSAAIIKPGLSIYAPAKACVDYLSENMAIEYKDKIDVLSVRPHAVYTPLYQAVGGTMYYCVVTPEQCAEGSLSWLGRGSYYTYGAPKHEIIGYLTENSDLYASHIISLHKPPKVIN
;
A
#
# COMPACT_ATOMS: atom_id res chain seq x y z
N ASN A 1 18.67 -10.31 3.83
CA ASN A 1 17.84 -10.54 5.02
C ASN A 1 17.31 -9.18 5.52
N LEU A 2 15.97 -8.97 5.49
CA LEU A 2 15.34 -7.71 5.86
C LEU A 2 15.50 -7.40 7.36
N ALA A 3 15.34 -8.40 8.23
CA ALA A 3 15.50 -8.21 9.67
C ALA A 3 16.92 -7.71 10.01
N LYS A 4 17.97 -8.30 9.40
CA LYS A 4 19.35 -7.82 9.57
C LYS A 4 19.52 -6.38 9.07
N ARG A 5 18.82 -5.97 7.98
CA ARG A 5 18.95 -4.63 7.39
C ARG A 5 18.20 -3.56 8.19
N TYR A 6 17.01 -3.89 8.68
CA TYR A 6 16.11 -2.91 9.31
C TYR A 6 15.99 -3.05 10.83
N GLY A 7 16.58 -4.08 11.44
CA GLY A 7 16.58 -4.32 12.88
C GLY A 7 15.77 -5.57 13.25
N GLU A 8 16.43 -6.55 13.83
CA GLU A 8 15.78 -7.75 14.37
C GLU A 8 14.89 -7.38 15.57
N GLY A 9 13.65 -7.89 15.58
CA GLY A 9 12.69 -7.57 16.64
C GLY A 9 12.10 -6.16 16.59
N SER A 10 12.46 -5.34 15.60
CA SER A 10 11.83 -4.04 15.37
C SER A 10 10.39 -4.18 14.85
N TRP A 11 9.68 -3.07 14.73
CA TRP A 11 8.26 -3.05 14.38
C TRP A 11 8.03 -2.64 12.94
N ALA A 12 7.11 -3.34 12.27
CA ALA A 12 6.55 -2.93 10.99
C ALA A 12 5.12 -2.40 11.18
N LEU A 13 4.88 -1.18 10.74
CA LEU A 13 3.59 -0.50 10.79
C LEU A 13 2.89 -0.66 9.43
N ILE A 14 1.68 -1.26 9.38
CA ILE A 14 1.02 -1.62 8.13
C ILE A 14 -0.42 -1.14 8.12
N THR A 15 -0.75 -0.17 7.27
CA THR A 15 -2.13 0.33 7.16
C THR A 15 -3.00 -0.61 6.32
N GLY A 16 -4.28 -0.77 6.69
CA GLY A 16 -5.21 -1.66 5.98
C GLY A 16 -4.79 -3.13 6.04
N SER A 17 -4.29 -3.58 7.17
CA SER A 17 -3.65 -4.89 7.36
C SER A 17 -4.59 -6.01 7.82
N THR A 18 -5.89 -5.78 7.84
CA THR A 18 -6.86 -6.82 8.21
C THR A 18 -7.26 -7.74 7.06
N ASP A 19 -6.90 -7.38 5.81
CA ASP A 19 -7.25 -8.16 4.61
C ASP A 19 -6.28 -7.90 3.44
N GLY A 20 -6.41 -8.67 2.37
CA GLY A 20 -5.73 -8.48 1.10
C GLY A 20 -4.21 -8.33 1.21
N ILE A 21 -3.65 -7.40 0.46
CA ILE A 21 -2.19 -7.17 0.37
C ILE A 21 -1.61 -6.77 1.72
N GLY A 22 -2.31 -5.92 2.50
CA GLY A 22 -1.83 -5.49 3.82
C GLY A 22 -1.70 -6.63 4.82
N LYS A 23 -2.68 -7.57 4.85
CA LYS A 23 -2.59 -8.78 5.66
C LYS A 23 -1.44 -9.69 5.20
N ALA A 24 -1.25 -9.81 3.89
CA ALA A 24 -0.15 -10.60 3.34
C ALA A 24 1.22 -10.01 3.72
N PHE A 25 1.39 -8.70 3.70
CA PHE A 25 2.59 -8.04 4.21
C PHE A 25 2.80 -8.29 5.71
N ALA A 26 1.74 -8.21 6.52
CA ALA A 26 1.83 -8.47 7.96
C ALA A 26 2.34 -9.90 8.23
N ILE A 27 1.80 -10.88 7.52
CA ILE A 27 2.24 -12.28 7.59
C ILE A 27 3.69 -12.42 7.12
N ALA A 28 4.04 -11.83 5.97
CA ALA A 28 5.38 -11.95 5.39
C ALA A 28 6.47 -11.33 6.28
N LEU A 29 6.18 -10.22 6.97
CA LEU A 29 7.11 -9.59 7.90
C LEU A 29 7.15 -10.29 9.25
N ALA A 30 6.02 -10.79 9.77
CA ALA A 30 5.99 -11.62 10.96
C ALA A 30 6.85 -12.90 10.81
N LYS A 31 6.77 -13.58 9.66
CA LYS A 31 7.64 -14.73 9.31
C LYS A 31 9.14 -14.37 9.34
N ARG A 32 9.49 -13.10 9.21
CA ARG A 32 10.87 -12.59 9.24
C ARG A 32 11.28 -12.05 10.61
N GLY A 33 10.43 -12.21 11.64
CA GLY A 33 10.71 -11.84 13.02
C GLY A 33 10.43 -10.35 13.35
N PHE A 34 9.71 -9.62 12.48
CA PHE A 34 9.23 -8.29 12.84
C PHE A 34 8.02 -8.36 13.74
N ASN A 35 7.95 -7.50 14.76
CA ASN A 35 6.72 -7.20 15.46
C ASN A 35 5.82 -6.33 14.56
N ILE A 36 4.50 -6.43 14.72
CA ILE A 36 3.57 -5.85 13.75
C ILE A 36 2.59 -4.87 14.41
N VAL A 37 2.51 -3.64 13.88
CA VAL A 37 1.40 -2.72 14.15
C VAL A 37 0.38 -2.86 13.02
N ILE A 38 -0.83 -3.32 13.33
CA ILE A 38 -1.90 -3.52 12.37
C ILE A 38 -3.02 -2.49 12.55
N PHE A 39 -3.55 -2.02 11.40
CA PHE A 39 -4.64 -1.05 11.35
C PHE A 39 -5.86 -1.63 10.64
N GLY A 40 -7.03 -1.38 11.18
CA GLY A 40 -8.30 -1.75 10.58
C GLY A 40 -9.46 -0.97 11.19
N ARG A 41 -10.62 -1.01 10.52
CA ARG A 41 -11.85 -0.35 11.01
C ARG A 41 -12.66 -1.23 11.95
N ASN A 42 -12.55 -2.55 11.79
CA ASN A 42 -13.33 -3.53 12.53
C ASN A 42 -12.44 -4.23 13.56
N GLU A 43 -12.83 -4.16 14.84
CA GLU A 43 -12.08 -4.73 15.97
C GLU A 43 -11.99 -6.25 15.91
N GLU A 44 -13.06 -6.93 15.47
CA GLU A 44 -13.07 -8.39 15.36
C GLU A 44 -12.06 -8.88 14.32
N ASN A 45 -11.97 -8.18 13.17
CA ASN A 45 -10.97 -8.49 12.15
C ASN A 45 -9.54 -8.19 12.63
N LEU A 46 -9.33 -7.10 13.36
CA LEU A 46 -8.06 -6.80 14.02
C LEU A 46 -7.65 -7.92 14.98
N LYS A 47 -8.58 -8.36 15.82
CA LYS A 47 -8.36 -9.45 16.77
C LYS A 47 -7.98 -10.75 16.04
N LYS A 48 -8.75 -11.15 15.01
CA LYS A 48 -8.47 -12.37 14.22
C LYS A 48 -7.06 -12.35 13.61
N VAL A 49 -6.64 -11.21 13.04
CA VAL A 49 -5.30 -11.10 12.45
C VAL A 49 -4.23 -11.06 13.54
N SER A 50 -4.46 -10.37 14.65
CA SER A 50 -3.54 -10.35 15.79
C SER A 50 -3.31 -11.76 16.34
N ASP A 51 -4.38 -12.51 16.62
CA ASP A 51 -4.31 -13.87 17.12
C ASP A 51 -3.56 -14.80 16.15
N LEU A 52 -3.81 -14.67 14.84
CA LEU A 52 -3.08 -15.41 13.81
C LEU A 52 -1.58 -15.10 13.84
N LEU A 53 -1.19 -13.82 13.86
CA LEU A 53 0.22 -13.43 13.83
C LEU A 53 0.96 -13.88 15.09
N THR A 54 0.35 -13.69 16.25
CA THR A 54 0.94 -14.09 17.53
C THR A 54 1.07 -15.61 17.64
N SER A 55 0.00 -16.36 17.34
CA SER A 55 0.01 -17.81 17.50
C SER A 55 0.89 -18.53 16.48
N SER A 56 0.93 -18.05 15.23
CA SER A 56 1.67 -18.73 14.16
C SER A 56 3.14 -18.33 14.06
N TYR A 57 3.51 -17.13 14.51
CA TYR A 57 4.86 -16.59 14.30
C TYR A 57 5.55 -16.12 15.59
N GLY A 58 4.85 -16.11 16.74
CA GLY A 58 5.43 -15.74 18.03
C GLY A 58 5.84 -14.27 18.15
N VAL A 59 5.35 -13.39 17.28
CA VAL A 59 5.68 -11.95 17.28
C VAL A 59 4.69 -11.15 18.12
N ASN A 60 5.14 -9.99 18.63
CA ASN A 60 4.23 -9.06 19.28
C ASN A 60 3.39 -8.32 18.24
N VAL A 61 2.10 -8.12 18.55
CA VAL A 61 1.16 -7.41 17.69
C VAL A 61 0.48 -6.27 18.44
N LYS A 62 0.53 -5.08 17.88
CA LYS A 62 -0.22 -3.91 18.33
C LYS A 62 -1.38 -3.67 17.37
N THR A 63 -2.60 -3.65 17.87
CA THR A 63 -3.80 -3.32 17.09
C THR A 63 -4.17 -1.86 17.27
N ILE A 64 -4.50 -1.16 16.19
CA ILE A 64 -5.00 0.21 16.24
C ILE A 64 -6.25 0.29 15.35
N GLN A 65 -7.39 0.60 15.98
CA GLN A 65 -8.60 0.86 15.23
C GLN A 65 -8.54 2.27 14.63
N ALA A 66 -8.57 2.35 13.29
CA ALA A 66 -8.51 3.61 12.57
C ALA A 66 -9.28 3.54 11.25
N ASP A 67 -10.09 4.57 10.98
CA ASP A 67 -10.70 4.81 9.67
C ASP A 67 -9.97 5.97 8.98
N PHE A 68 -9.12 5.64 8.02
CA PHE A 68 -8.35 6.62 7.25
C PHE A 68 -9.22 7.52 6.35
N GLY A 69 -10.49 7.19 6.11
CA GLY A 69 -11.44 8.12 5.51
C GLY A 69 -11.69 9.37 6.37
N MET A 70 -11.45 9.25 7.68
CA MET A 70 -11.60 10.31 8.68
C MET A 70 -10.27 10.99 9.04
N CYS A 71 -9.22 10.78 8.29
CA CYS A 71 -7.86 11.25 8.61
C CYS A 71 -7.69 12.79 8.63
N ILE A 72 -8.67 13.53 8.13
CA ILE A 72 -8.72 15.00 8.22
C ILE A 72 -9.11 15.51 9.62
N LYS A 73 -9.59 14.64 10.50
CA LYS A 73 -9.94 15.05 11.87
C LYS A 73 -8.69 15.50 12.63
N PRO A 74 -8.76 16.65 13.35
CA PRO A 74 -7.65 17.09 14.19
C PRO A 74 -7.22 15.99 15.17
N GLY A 75 -5.93 15.81 15.35
CA GLY A 75 -5.38 14.84 16.29
C GLY A 75 -5.37 13.39 15.79
N PHE A 76 -5.81 13.10 14.55
CA PHE A 76 -5.91 11.72 14.06
C PHE A 76 -4.53 11.02 14.02
N PHE A 77 -3.54 11.67 13.41
CA PHE A 77 -2.19 11.10 13.28
C PHE A 77 -1.40 11.18 14.59
N GLU A 78 -1.59 12.23 15.35
CA GLU A 78 -1.00 12.40 16.68
C GLU A 78 -1.47 11.29 17.63
N ASN A 79 -2.75 10.91 17.59
CA ASN A 79 -3.28 9.81 18.37
C ASN A 79 -2.69 8.45 17.95
N ILE A 80 -2.49 8.22 16.64
CA ILE A 80 -1.80 7.03 16.15
C ILE A 80 -0.35 6.99 16.67
N TYR A 81 0.36 8.11 16.56
CA TYR A 81 1.74 8.22 17.03
C TYR A 81 1.85 7.95 18.52
N LYS A 82 0.99 8.57 19.35
CA LYS A 82 0.95 8.33 20.78
C LYS A 82 0.73 6.86 21.15
N GLN A 83 -0.11 6.15 20.40
CA GLN A 83 -0.33 4.72 20.62
C GLN A 83 0.87 3.83 20.26
N THR A 84 1.79 4.32 19.43
CA THR A 84 3.02 3.61 19.04
C THR A 84 4.28 4.16 19.70
N GLU A 85 4.12 5.07 20.65
CA GLU A 85 5.24 5.65 21.41
C GLU A 85 6.06 4.55 22.09
N GLY A 86 7.39 4.66 21.99
CA GLY A 86 8.33 3.67 22.55
C GLY A 86 8.54 2.42 21.66
N LEU A 87 7.81 2.25 20.55
CA LEU A 87 8.05 1.17 19.61
C LEU A 87 9.15 1.55 18.60
N ASP A 88 10.13 0.68 18.42
CA ASP A 88 11.15 0.86 17.37
C ASP A 88 10.56 0.56 15.97
N ILE A 89 9.81 1.52 15.41
CA ILE A 89 9.25 1.39 14.07
C ILE A 89 10.37 1.49 13.04
N SER A 90 10.59 0.42 12.29
CA SER A 90 11.65 0.33 11.27
C SER A 90 11.11 0.28 9.85
N VAL A 91 9.90 -0.25 9.66
CA VAL A 91 9.26 -0.42 8.37
C VAL A 91 7.86 0.18 8.42
N ILE A 92 7.51 1.01 7.44
CA ILE A 92 6.15 1.51 7.25
C ILE A 92 5.63 1.00 5.92
N ILE A 93 4.44 0.39 5.92
CA ILE A 93 3.72 -0.02 4.72
C ILE A 93 2.41 0.76 4.64
N ASN A 94 2.41 1.77 3.78
CA ASN A 94 1.25 2.56 3.43
C ASN A 94 0.42 1.80 2.40
N ASN A 95 -0.45 0.90 2.87
CA ASN A 95 -1.22 0.01 2.01
C ASN A 95 -2.71 0.37 1.93
N VAL A 96 -3.28 1.04 2.94
CA VAL A 96 -4.69 1.41 2.90
C VAL A 96 -5.04 2.12 1.59
N GLY A 97 -6.14 1.70 0.98
CA GLY A 97 -6.60 2.27 -0.28
C GLY A 97 -8.08 2.01 -0.53
N THR A 98 -8.68 2.86 -1.35
CA THR A 98 -10.07 2.71 -1.80
C THR A 98 -10.20 3.16 -3.25
N SER A 99 -11.17 2.60 -3.96
CA SER A 99 -11.47 2.97 -5.34
C SER A 99 -12.98 2.97 -5.58
N LYS A 100 -13.44 3.92 -6.36
CA LYS A 100 -14.80 3.94 -6.92
C LYS A 100 -14.66 4.20 -8.41
N MET A 101 -15.01 3.20 -9.23
CA MET A 101 -14.95 3.32 -10.68
C MET A 101 -16.27 3.94 -11.17
N ASN A 102 -16.19 5.16 -11.72
CA ASN A 102 -17.34 5.82 -12.35
C ASN A 102 -16.85 6.94 -13.28
N LEU A 103 -17.73 7.44 -14.15
CA LEU A 103 -17.45 8.68 -14.90
C LEU A 103 -17.27 9.83 -13.90
N PHE A 104 -16.38 10.77 -14.23
CA PHE A 104 -16.08 11.90 -13.34
C PHE A 104 -17.34 12.68 -12.93
N SER A 105 -18.25 12.92 -13.89
CA SER A 105 -19.52 13.61 -13.66
C SER A 105 -20.51 12.88 -12.74
N GLN A 106 -20.30 11.57 -12.50
CA GLN A 106 -21.16 10.72 -11.67
C GLN A 106 -20.56 10.45 -10.29
N LEU A 107 -19.34 10.94 -10.03
CA LEU A 107 -18.73 10.83 -8.71
C LEU A 107 -19.29 11.91 -7.79
N ASP A 108 -19.87 11.52 -6.68
CA ASP A 108 -20.28 12.43 -5.63
C ASP A 108 -19.07 13.00 -4.86
N LYS A 109 -19.26 14.16 -4.24
CA LYS A 109 -18.21 14.85 -3.48
C LYS A 109 -17.62 13.99 -2.37
N ALA A 110 -18.43 13.20 -1.68
CA ALA A 110 -17.97 12.34 -0.57
C ALA A 110 -17.04 11.24 -1.09
N ALA A 111 -17.34 10.59 -2.21
CA ALA A 111 -16.49 9.60 -2.82
C ALA A 111 -15.15 10.19 -3.30
N ILE A 112 -15.17 11.39 -3.90
CA ILE A 112 -13.95 12.10 -4.32
C ILE A 112 -13.06 12.37 -3.09
N MET A 113 -13.61 13.00 -2.06
CA MET A 113 -12.88 13.32 -0.83
C MET A 113 -12.34 12.07 -0.15
N ASN A 114 -13.15 11.01 -0.04
CA ASN A 114 -12.71 9.76 0.55
C ASN A 114 -11.55 9.11 -0.23
N MET A 115 -11.58 9.11 -1.57
CA MET A 115 -10.48 8.59 -2.37
C MET A 115 -9.19 9.40 -2.18
N ILE A 116 -9.26 10.72 -2.09
CA ILE A 116 -8.09 11.58 -1.83
C ILE A 116 -7.57 11.36 -0.41
N ASN A 117 -8.44 11.36 0.59
CA ASN A 117 -8.06 11.18 1.98
C ASN A 117 -7.37 9.83 2.20
N VAL A 118 -7.96 8.75 1.71
CA VAL A 118 -7.46 7.39 1.98
C VAL A 118 -6.23 7.06 1.14
N ASN A 119 -6.19 7.43 -0.16
CA ASN A 119 -5.10 7.03 -1.03
C ASN A 119 -3.90 7.98 -1.01
N VAL A 120 -4.07 9.26 -0.66
CA VAL A 120 -3.01 10.27 -0.69
C VAL A 120 -2.73 10.82 0.71
N LEU A 121 -3.72 11.51 1.31
CA LEU A 121 -3.49 12.26 2.54
C LEU A 121 -3.07 11.34 3.70
N ALA A 122 -3.70 10.18 3.83
CA ALA A 122 -3.36 9.19 4.86
C ALA A 122 -1.89 8.79 4.81
N LEU A 123 -1.39 8.46 3.62
CA LEU A 123 0.00 8.07 3.37
C LEU A 123 0.96 9.22 3.68
N VAL A 124 0.69 10.41 3.15
CA VAL A 124 1.55 11.59 3.31
C VAL A 124 1.70 11.95 4.79
N MET A 125 0.57 12.09 5.49
CA MET A 125 0.56 12.52 6.88
C MET A 125 1.12 11.46 7.83
N LEU A 126 0.81 10.18 7.60
CA LEU A 126 1.40 9.10 8.40
C LEU A 126 2.91 9.05 8.24
N THR A 127 3.39 9.10 7.00
CA THR A 127 4.83 9.12 6.71
C THR A 127 5.49 10.35 7.35
N ARG A 128 4.88 11.54 7.22
CA ARG A 128 5.38 12.78 7.83
C ARG A 128 5.50 12.66 9.36
N GLN A 129 4.59 11.94 9.99
CA GLN A 129 4.58 11.74 11.44
C GLN A 129 5.82 10.95 11.93
N TYR A 130 6.25 9.94 11.16
CA TYR A 130 7.33 9.03 11.57
C TYR A 130 8.69 9.33 10.94
N ILE A 131 8.78 10.17 9.90
CA ILE A 131 10.01 10.33 9.11
C ILE A 131 11.24 10.68 9.96
N ASN A 132 11.08 11.54 10.96
CA ASN A 132 12.17 11.95 11.83
C ASN A 132 12.70 10.80 12.70
N ASP A 133 11.80 9.92 13.17
CA ASP A 133 12.19 8.78 13.99
C ASP A 133 12.88 7.72 13.12
N LEU A 134 12.35 7.45 11.91
CA LEU A 134 13.01 6.58 10.94
C LEU A 134 14.44 7.05 10.60
N MET A 135 14.66 8.37 10.49
CA MET A 135 15.97 8.96 10.21
C MET A 135 16.95 8.84 11.38
N LYS A 136 16.47 8.85 12.62
CA LYS A 136 17.29 8.76 13.83
C LYS A 136 17.76 7.35 14.16
N ARG A 137 17.15 6.33 13.56
CA ARG A 137 17.49 4.93 13.84
C ARG A 137 18.97 4.65 13.50
N PRO A 138 19.68 3.83 14.29
CA PRO A 138 21.07 3.43 13.96
C PRO A 138 21.10 2.56 12.69
N GLN A 139 20.17 1.63 12.51
CA GLN A 139 19.99 0.84 11.29
C GLN A 139 19.20 1.62 10.25
N ARG A 140 19.19 1.13 9.01
CA ARG A 140 18.29 1.66 7.97
C ARG A 140 16.83 1.43 8.32
N SER A 141 15.98 2.24 7.76
CA SER A 141 14.53 2.09 7.82
C SER A 141 13.97 1.86 6.43
N ALA A 142 12.69 1.51 6.34
CA ALA A 142 12.03 1.30 5.06
C ALA A 142 10.62 1.89 5.03
N ILE A 143 10.22 2.35 3.84
CA ILE A 143 8.86 2.78 3.53
C ILE A 143 8.43 2.08 2.24
N ILE A 144 7.29 1.38 2.28
CA ILE A 144 6.63 0.82 1.10
C ILE A 144 5.29 1.54 0.91
N ASN A 145 5.10 2.10 -0.26
CA ASN A 145 3.88 2.80 -0.63
C ASN A 145 3.11 2.02 -1.69
N LEU A 146 1.86 1.61 -1.40
CA LEU A 146 1.02 0.89 -2.35
C LEU A 146 0.38 1.85 -3.36
N SER A 147 1.01 1.92 -4.53
CA SER A 147 0.47 2.56 -5.73
C SER A 147 -0.43 1.59 -6.52
N SER A 148 -0.39 1.62 -7.82
CA SER A 148 -1.09 0.75 -8.77
C SER A 148 -0.50 0.95 -10.16
N VAL A 149 -0.59 -0.06 -11.01
CA VAL A 149 -0.35 0.12 -12.46
C VAL A 149 -1.21 1.24 -13.07
N SER A 150 -2.37 1.53 -12.47
CA SER A 150 -3.23 2.65 -12.88
C SER A 150 -2.56 4.02 -12.77
N ALA A 151 -1.43 4.14 -12.08
CA ALA A 151 -0.63 5.37 -12.05
C ALA A 151 0.02 5.68 -13.41
N ALA A 152 0.35 4.63 -14.19
CA ALA A 152 1.00 4.74 -15.49
C ALA A 152 0.04 4.58 -16.68
N ILE A 153 -1.20 4.10 -16.46
CA ILE A 153 -2.16 3.81 -17.52
C ILE A 153 -3.38 4.73 -17.41
N ILE A 154 -3.70 5.44 -18.49
CA ILE A 154 -4.94 6.21 -18.58
C ILE A 154 -6.12 5.26 -18.77
N LYS A 155 -7.09 5.30 -17.83
CA LYS A 155 -8.26 4.43 -17.87
C LYS A 155 -9.54 5.22 -17.55
N PRO A 156 -10.53 5.21 -18.45
CA PRO A 156 -11.83 5.80 -18.18
C PRO A 156 -12.47 5.23 -16.90
N GLY A 157 -13.10 6.08 -16.11
CA GLY A 157 -13.74 5.69 -14.84
C GLY A 157 -12.81 5.70 -13.63
N LEU A 158 -11.51 5.97 -13.78
CA LEU A 158 -10.54 6.09 -12.69
C LEU A 158 -9.99 7.50 -12.52
N SER A 159 -10.75 8.53 -12.91
CA SER A 159 -10.32 9.93 -12.95
C SER A 159 -9.82 10.52 -11.62
N ILE A 160 -10.14 9.90 -10.48
CA ILE A 160 -9.59 10.28 -9.17
C ILE A 160 -8.59 9.26 -8.66
N TYR A 161 -8.90 7.96 -8.80
CA TYR A 161 -8.03 6.90 -8.28
C TYR A 161 -6.66 6.87 -8.98
N ALA A 162 -6.63 6.92 -10.31
CA ALA A 162 -5.38 6.85 -11.07
C ALA A 162 -4.44 8.04 -10.77
N PRO A 163 -4.89 9.31 -10.80
CA PRO A 163 -4.07 10.45 -10.36
C PRO A 163 -3.62 10.35 -8.90
N ALA A 164 -4.46 9.84 -7.99
CA ALA A 164 -4.06 9.62 -6.61
C ALA A 164 -2.90 8.61 -6.51
N LYS A 165 -2.93 7.53 -7.30
CA LYS A 165 -1.85 6.53 -7.34
C LYS A 165 -0.59 7.06 -8.05
N ALA A 166 -0.73 7.92 -9.06
CA ALA A 166 0.40 8.63 -9.67
C ALA A 166 1.09 9.58 -8.67
N CYS A 167 0.30 10.28 -7.85
CA CYS A 167 0.84 11.10 -6.75
C CYS A 167 1.66 10.26 -5.76
N VAL A 168 1.18 9.07 -5.39
CA VAL A 168 1.91 8.13 -4.52
C VAL A 168 3.24 7.70 -5.14
N ASP A 169 3.25 7.39 -6.44
CA ASP A 169 4.47 7.01 -7.16
C ASP A 169 5.50 8.14 -7.13
N TYR A 170 5.08 9.32 -7.59
CA TYR A 170 5.98 10.46 -7.71
C TYR A 170 6.54 10.89 -6.34
N LEU A 171 5.70 10.87 -5.30
CA LEU A 171 6.16 11.11 -3.93
C LEU A 171 7.19 10.06 -3.50
N SER A 172 6.93 8.78 -3.78
CA SER A 172 7.83 7.69 -3.37
C SER A 172 9.20 7.81 -4.02
N GLU A 173 9.25 8.13 -5.31
CA GLU A 173 10.50 8.31 -6.06
C GLU A 173 11.30 9.51 -5.52
N ASN A 174 10.64 10.65 -5.27
CA ASN A 174 11.31 11.80 -4.65
C ASN A 174 11.87 11.47 -3.26
N MET A 175 11.06 10.84 -2.41
CA MET A 175 11.50 10.42 -1.08
C MET A 175 12.65 9.41 -1.12
N ALA A 176 12.65 8.49 -2.11
CA ALA A 176 13.73 7.53 -2.28
C ALA A 176 15.08 8.21 -2.56
N ILE A 177 15.06 9.35 -3.25
CA ILE A 177 16.26 10.17 -3.52
C ILE A 177 16.63 11.02 -2.29
N GLU A 178 15.66 11.70 -1.67
CA GLU A 178 15.87 12.57 -0.51
C GLU A 178 16.46 11.81 0.68
N TYR A 179 16.00 10.59 0.94
CA TYR A 179 16.34 9.82 2.14
C TYR A 179 17.24 8.61 1.86
N LYS A 180 17.86 8.53 0.66
CA LYS A 180 18.62 7.36 0.16
C LYS A 180 19.67 6.83 1.14
N ASP A 181 20.24 7.66 1.99
CA ASP A 181 21.32 7.27 2.90
C ASP A 181 20.80 6.55 4.16
N LYS A 182 19.52 6.70 4.50
CA LYS A 182 18.91 6.19 5.73
C LYS A 182 17.64 5.35 5.52
N ILE A 183 16.84 5.66 4.52
CA ILE A 183 15.52 5.03 4.31
C ILE A 183 15.47 4.44 2.91
N ASP A 184 15.12 3.17 2.82
CA ASP A 184 14.78 2.54 1.55
C ASP A 184 13.30 2.79 1.26
N VAL A 185 12.99 3.58 0.26
CA VAL A 185 11.60 3.87 -0.15
C VAL A 185 11.30 3.11 -1.44
N LEU A 186 10.16 2.41 -1.45
CA LEU A 186 9.72 1.61 -2.60
C LEU A 186 8.24 1.88 -2.91
N SER A 187 7.94 2.27 -4.14
CA SER A 187 6.58 2.25 -4.66
C SER A 187 6.22 0.87 -5.20
N VAL A 188 5.03 0.37 -4.88
CA VAL A 188 4.53 -0.90 -5.42
C VAL A 188 3.35 -0.61 -6.35
N ARG A 189 3.49 -0.99 -7.63
CA ARG A 189 2.53 -0.76 -8.73
C ARG A 189 1.81 -2.06 -9.14
N PRO A 190 1.04 -2.72 -8.28
CA PRO A 190 0.46 -4.01 -8.65
C PRO A 190 -0.57 -3.85 -9.76
N HIS A 191 -0.66 -4.86 -10.63
CA HIS A 191 -1.82 -5.12 -11.47
C HIS A 191 -2.95 -5.73 -10.65
N ALA A 192 -3.70 -6.67 -11.20
CA ALA A 192 -4.80 -7.32 -10.51
C ALA A 192 -4.28 -8.26 -9.40
N VAL A 193 -4.63 -7.96 -8.16
CA VAL A 193 -4.39 -8.83 -6.99
C VAL A 193 -5.73 -9.28 -6.44
N TYR A 194 -5.90 -10.57 -6.20
CA TYR A 194 -7.16 -11.16 -5.73
C TYR A 194 -7.47 -10.71 -4.29
N THR A 195 -8.16 -9.58 -4.18
CA THR A 195 -8.50 -8.90 -2.92
C THR A 195 -9.98 -8.49 -2.92
N PRO A 196 -10.58 -8.19 -1.76
CA PRO A 196 -11.94 -7.62 -1.72
C PRO A 196 -12.07 -6.34 -2.54
N LEU A 197 -11.06 -5.48 -2.57
CA LEU A 197 -11.07 -4.26 -3.40
C LEU A 197 -11.15 -4.60 -4.89
N TYR A 198 -10.37 -5.59 -5.36
CA TYR A 198 -10.40 -6.04 -6.75
C TYR A 198 -11.77 -6.60 -7.13
N GLN A 199 -12.38 -7.39 -6.26
CA GLN A 199 -13.73 -7.94 -6.46
C GLN A 199 -14.79 -6.83 -6.48
N ALA A 200 -14.71 -5.86 -5.57
CA ALA A 200 -15.66 -4.76 -5.47
C ALA A 200 -15.67 -3.82 -6.70
N VAL A 201 -14.54 -3.71 -7.42
CA VAL A 201 -14.46 -2.93 -8.67
C VAL A 201 -14.74 -3.78 -9.93
N GLY A 202 -15.30 -4.99 -9.78
CA GLY A 202 -15.70 -5.87 -10.89
C GLY A 202 -14.50 -6.47 -11.63
N GLY A 203 -13.50 -6.97 -10.89
CA GLY A 203 -12.24 -7.48 -11.42
C GLY A 203 -12.40 -8.42 -12.63
N THR A 204 -11.86 -8.01 -13.78
CA THR A 204 -12.02 -8.69 -15.08
C THR A 204 -10.71 -9.18 -15.71
N MET A 205 -9.56 -8.88 -15.09
CA MET A 205 -8.23 -9.18 -15.67
C MET A 205 -7.71 -10.55 -15.22
N TYR A 206 -8.43 -11.62 -15.54
CA TYR A 206 -8.13 -12.97 -15.06
C TYR A 206 -6.71 -13.48 -15.43
N TYR A 207 -6.15 -13.06 -16.56
CA TYR A 207 -4.84 -13.52 -17.03
C TYR A 207 -3.65 -12.96 -16.24
N CYS A 208 -3.83 -11.85 -15.50
CA CYS A 208 -2.74 -11.23 -14.72
C CYS A 208 -2.98 -11.24 -13.21
N VAL A 209 -4.02 -11.92 -12.73
CA VAL A 209 -4.32 -11.98 -11.29
C VAL A 209 -3.24 -12.77 -10.56
N VAL A 210 -2.77 -12.20 -9.45
CA VAL A 210 -1.88 -12.85 -8.49
C VAL A 210 -2.52 -12.85 -7.10
N THR A 211 -2.00 -13.68 -6.19
CA THR A 211 -2.46 -13.67 -4.80
C THR A 211 -1.85 -12.50 -4.02
N PRO A 212 -2.47 -12.06 -2.91
CA PRO A 212 -1.88 -11.06 -2.01
C PRO A 212 -0.49 -11.46 -1.51
N GLU A 213 -0.27 -12.74 -1.24
CA GLU A 213 1.01 -13.28 -0.77
C GLU A 213 2.10 -13.14 -1.83
N GLN A 214 1.79 -13.46 -3.09
CA GLN A 214 2.72 -13.27 -4.22
C GLN A 214 3.11 -11.81 -4.39
N CYS A 215 2.13 -10.90 -4.25
CA CYS A 215 2.37 -9.47 -4.32
C CYS A 215 3.26 -8.97 -3.17
N ALA A 216 2.95 -9.36 -1.93
CA ALA A 216 3.72 -8.94 -0.75
C ALA A 216 5.15 -9.50 -0.78
N GLU A 217 5.33 -10.80 -1.02
CA GLU A 217 6.64 -11.44 -1.08
C GLU A 217 7.51 -10.88 -2.21
N GLY A 218 6.93 -10.69 -3.39
CA GLY A 218 7.62 -10.07 -4.51
C GLY A 218 8.05 -8.65 -4.21
N SER A 219 7.17 -7.81 -3.63
CA SER A 219 7.51 -6.45 -3.21
C SER A 219 8.66 -6.42 -2.20
N LEU A 220 8.60 -7.26 -1.16
CA LEU A 220 9.66 -7.38 -0.17
C LEU A 220 10.99 -7.86 -0.76
N SER A 221 10.95 -8.62 -1.85
CA SER A 221 12.17 -9.06 -2.53
C SER A 221 12.92 -7.93 -3.23
N TRP A 222 12.23 -6.86 -3.62
CA TRP A 222 12.81 -5.66 -4.25
C TRP A 222 13.26 -4.59 -3.24
N LEU A 223 12.75 -4.64 -2.02
CA LEU A 223 13.05 -3.64 -1.00
C LEU A 223 14.54 -3.58 -0.69
N GLY A 224 15.11 -2.38 -0.77
CA GLY A 224 16.52 -2.12 -0.49
C GLY A 224 17.50 -2.58 -1.57
N ARG A 225 17.03 -2.84 -2.80
CA ARG A 225 17.87 -3.21 -3.95
C ARG A 225 18.16 -2.05 -4.91
N GLY A 226 17.83 -0.82 -4.54
CA GLY A 226 18.11 0.37 -5.35
C GLY A 226 17.05 0.67 -6.42
N SER A 227 15.99 -0.11 -6.52
CA SER A 227 14.84 0.23 -7.34
C SER A 227 13.91 1.18 -6.59
N TYR A 228 13.35 2.16 -7.30
CA TYR A 228 12.37 3.10 -6.74
C TYR A 228 10.94 2.54 -6.79
N TYR A 229 10.67 1.61 -7.69
CA TYR A 229 9.39 0.93 -7.79
C TYR A 229 9.53 -0.55 -8.18
N THR A 230 8.44 -1.29 -8.02
CA THR A 230 8.24 -2.68 -8.44
C THR A 230 6.77 -2.91 -8.76
N TYR A 231 6.45 -3.87 -9.60
CA TYR A 231 5.06 -4.33 -9.80
C TYR A 231 4.61 -5.39 -8.79
N GLY A 232 5.48 -5.76 -7.85
CA GLY A 232 5.17 -6.58 -6.70
C GLY A 232 5.25 -8.08 -6.91
N ALA A 233 5.00 -8.59 -8.12
CA ALA A 233 5.06 -10.02 -8.40
C ALA A 233 5.77 -10.26 -9.75
N PRO A 234 6.51 -11.38 -9.93
CA PRO A 234 7.23 -11.66 -11.18
C PRO A 234 6.36 -11.57 -12.43
N LYS A 235 5.13 -12.07 -12.36
CA LYS A 235 4.16 -11.97 -13.44
C LYS A 235 3.79 -10.51 -13.74
N HIS A 236 3.63 -9.69 -12.69
CA HIS A 236 3.34 -8.27 -12.82
C HIS A 236 4.54 -7.47 -13.35
N GLU A 237 5.79 -7.87 -13.03
CA GLU A 237 7.00 -7.22 -13.58
C GLU A 237 7.02 -7.31 -15.11
N ILE A 238 6.74 -8.50 -15.68
CA ILE A 238 6.70 -8.69 -17.12
C ILE A 238 5.58 -7.85 -17.75
N ILE A 239 4.37 -7.95 -17.21
CA ILE A 239 3.19 -7.25 -17.73
C ILE A 239 3.37 -5.74 -17.60
N GLY A 240 3.87 -5.25 -16.47
CA GLY A 240 4.11 -3.84 -16.21
C GLY A 240 5.12 -3.24 -17.18
N TYR A 241 6.24 -3.93 -17.39
CA TYR A 241 7.25 -3.53 -18.38
C TYR A 241 6.65 -3.40 -19.80
N LEU A 242 5.87 -4.39 -20.23
CA LEU A 242 5.20 -4.35 -21.52
C LEU A 242 4.18 -3.20 -21.61
N THR A 243 3.47 -2.92 -20.54
CA THR A 243 2.46 -1.87 -20.47
C THR A 243 3.08 -0.46 -20.58
N GLU A 244 4.24 -0.25 -19.97
CA GLU A 244 4.92 1.06 -20.00
C GLU A 244 5.75 1.27 -21.27
N ASN A 245 6.17 0.20 -21.96
CA ASN A 245 7.08 0.29 -23.11
C ASN A 245 6.44 -0.14 -24.43
N SER A 246 5.14 -0.40 -24.50
CA SER A 246 4.42 -0.79 -25.71
C SER A 246 3.05 -0.12 -25.78
N ASP A 247 2.90 0.87 -26.67
CA ASP A 247 1.62 1.54 -26.92
C ASP A 247 0.53 0.54 -27.35
N LEU A 248 0.89 -0.49 -28.10
CA LEU A 248 -0.03 -1.54 -28.53
C LEU A 248 -0.56 -2.32 -27.33
N TYR A 249 0.30 -2.68 -26.37
CA TYR A 249 -0.09 -3.41 -25.17
C TYR A 249 -0.88 -2.53 -24.21
N ALA A 250 -0.48 -1.28 -24.03
CA ALA A 250 -1.22 -0.29 -23.23
C ALA A 250 -2.64 -0.07 -23.80
N SER A 251 -2.76 0.09 -25.13
CA SER A 251 -4.04 0.22 -25.83
C SER A 251 -4.91 -1.02 -25.68
N HIS A 252 -4.32 -2.23 -25.72
CA HIS A 252 -5.05 -3.47 -25.48
C HIS A 252 -5.57 -3.55 -24.05
N ILE A 253 -4.77 -3.24 -23.04
CA ILE A 253 -5.20 -3.20 -21.63
C ILE A 253 -6.35 -2.21 -21.45
N ILE A 254 -6.28 -1.03 -22.06
CA ILE A 254 -7.34 -0.01 -22.01
C ILE A 254 -8.63 -0.55 -22.65
N SER A 255 -8.53 -1.23 -23.81
CA SER A 255 -9.68 -1.77 -24.55
C SER A 255 -10.44 -2.87 -23.81
N LEU A 256 -9.76 -3.65 -22.97
CA LEU A 256 -10.36 -4.69 -22.14
C LEU A 256 -11.30 -4.14 -21.04
N HIS A 257 -11.23 -2.84 -20.78
CA HIS A 257 -12.04 -2.19 -19.76
C HIS A 257 -13.11 -1.34 -20.42
N LYS A 258 -14.33 -1.86 -20.44
CA LYS A 258 -15.48 -1.06 -20.88
C LYS A 258 -15.67 0.14 -19.95
N PRO A 259 -15.80 1.36 -20.49
CA PRO A 259 -16.13 2.51 -19.64
C PRO A 259 -17.48 2.29 -18.95
N PRO A 260 -17.69 2.85 -17.77
CA PRO A 260 -19.00 2.87 -17.14
C PRO A 260 -20.04 3.43 -18.12
N LYS A 261 -21.22 2.80 -18.19
CA LYS A 261 -22.30 3.30 -19.05
C LYS A 261 -22.71 4.70 -18.59
N VAL A 262 -22.83 5.62 -19.53
CA VAL A 262 -23.51 6.90 -19.28
C VAL A 262 -24.99 6.55 -19.01
N ILE A 263 -25.44 6.76 -17.78
CA ILE A 263 -26.86 6.72 -17.47
C ILE A 263 -27.40 8.10 -17.84
N ASN A 264 -28.15 8.17 -18.93
CA ASN A 264 -28.89 9.37 -19.36
C ASN A 264 -29.99 9.70 -18.37
#